data_25f0f0a02c605c36d6633aa39ee61597
#
_entry.id   25f0f0a02c605c36d6633aa39ee61597
#
_cell.length_a   1.000
_cell.length_b   1.000
_cell.length_c   1.000
_cell.angle_alpha   90.00
_cell.angle_beta   90.00
_cell.angle_gamma   90.00
#
_symmetry.space_group_name_H-M   'P 1'
#
loop_
_entity.id
_entity.type
_entity.pdbx_description
1 polymer ?
#
loop_
_entity_poly.entity_id
_entity_poly.type
_entity_poly.pdbx_seq_one_letter_code
_entity_poly.pdbx_strand_id
1 'polypeptide(L)'
;MCKQIGAEAKQNAVKFDLTILGSGTSQGVPIIGATYPPEFIANPKNHRTRSSIYIATEQVHVLVDTTPDLRTQALREGIQHVDAILITHAHADHVMGLDDCRRFCSINGHKAMPLYADKKTMNALKRVYQYAFDGPYQRGYFKPEPHLIEGTFNIGDLRITPFKLPHGNMGSLGFLFEQSGKKRLAYYNDCKNVPTAAVEAAHGAQLVLLDALRPQQHPSHMTLDEALANARRIDADKTVLTHLTDFYDHDRDEAELPLNVYFAYDGMRFTLE
;
A
#
# COMPACT_ATOMS: atom_id res chain seq x y z
N MET A 1 15.27 48.03 -30.51
CA MET A 1 14.15 47.09 -30.27
C MET A 1 14.71 45.71 -29.88
N CYS A 2 14.87 45.47 -28.61
CA CYS A 2 15.29 44.18 -28.08
C CYS A 2 14.06 43.37 -27.76
N LYS A 3 13.85 42.23 -28.46
CA LYS A 3 12.80 41.25 -28.12
C LYS A 3 13.28 40.47 -26.90
N GLN A 4 12.59 40.63 -25.78
CA GLN A 4 12.66 39.71 -24.65
C GLN A 4 12.01 38.37 -25.08
N ILE A 5 12.82 37.34 -25.14
CA ILE A 5 12.37 35.96 -25.27
C ILE A 5 11.99 35.53 -23.86
N GLY A 6 10.68 35.41 -23.61
CA GLY A 6 10.16 34.84 -22.37
C GLY A 6 10.64 33.37 -22.24
N ALA A 7 11.39 33.08 -21.20
CA ALA A 7 11.67 31.72 -20.78
C ALA A 7 10.37 31.14 -20.22
N GLU A 8 9.72 30.28 -20.98
CA GLU A 8 8.68 29.38 -20.42
C GLU A 8 9.33 28.52 -19.35
N ALA A 9 8.95 28.74 -18.11
CA ALA A 9 9.31 27.86 -17.01
C ALA A 9 8.68 26.49 -17.33
N LYS A 10 9.50 25.51 -17.67
CA LYS A 10 9.08 24.10 -17.68
C LYS A 10 8.52 23.82 -16.29
N GLN A 11 7.20 23.69 -16.17
CA GLN A 11 6.57 23.08 -14.99
C GLN A 11 7.23 21.71 -14.83
N ASN A 12 8.12 21.55 -13.85
CA ASN A 12 8.62 20.24 -13.49
C ASN A 12 7.42 19.41 -13.13
N ALA A 13 7.21 18.31 -13.84
CA ALA A 13 6.13 17.36 -13.54
C ALA A 13 6.33 16.88 -12.09
N VAL A 14 5.29 17.08 -11.26
CA VAL A 14 5.36 16.72 -9.84
C VAL A 14 5.33 15.21 -9.75
N LYS A 15 6.44 14.63 -9.32
CA LYS A 15 6.68 13.19 -9.32
C LYS A 15 5.94 12.49 -8.19
N PHE A 16 5.20 11.42 -8.52
CA PHE A 16 4.61 10.48 -7.58
C PHE A 16 5.00 9.06 -8.01
N ASP A 17 5.94 8.46 -7.31
CA ASP A 17 6.38 7.10 -7.55
C ASP A 17 5.73 6.14 -6.58
N LEU A 18 5.13 5.08 -7.10
CA LEU A 18 4.59 3.96 -6.34
C LEU A 18 5.43 2.72 -6.59
N THR A 19 5.78 2.00 -5.53
CA THR A 19 6.32 0.64 -5.57
C THR A 19 5.41 -0.30 -4.78
N ILE A 20 4.94 -1.37 -5.40
CA ILE A 20 4.23 -2.45 -4.72
C ILE A 20 5.29 -3.35 -4.07
N LEU A 21 5.41 -3.30 -2.75
CA LEU A 21 6.41 -4.07 -2.01
C LEU A 21 6.03 -5.53 -1.87
N GLY A 22 4.76 -5.79 -1.72
CA GLY A 22 4.19 -7.13 -1.65
C GLY A 22 2.79 -7.14 -2.23
N SER A 23 2.45 -8.19 -2.93
CA SER A 23 1.21 -8.34 -3.70
C SER A 23 0.33 -9.51 -3.22
N GLY A 24 0.81 -10.27 -2.24
CA GLY A 24 0.20 -11.50 -1.79
C GLY A 24 -0.72 -11.35 -0.58
N THR A 25 -1.51 -12.38 -0.40
CA THR A 25 -2.39 -12.61 0.75
C THR A 25 -1.60 -12.76 2.07
N SER A 26 -2.32 -12.85 3.19
CA SER A 26 -1.75 -13.01 4.55
C SER A 26 -0.77 -14.19 4.72
N GLN A 27 -0.89 -15.24 3.91
CA GLN A 27 0.03 -16.39 3.93
C GLN A 27 1.26 -16.20 3.02
N GLY A 28 1.22 -15.22 2.10
CA GLY A 28 2.15 -15.11 0.99
C GLY A 28 1.96 -16.23 -0.03
N VAL A 29 2.70 -16.18 -1.12
CA VAL A 29 2.74 -17.22 -2.16
C VAL A 29 4.22 -17.45 -2.53
N PRO A 30 4.70 -18.66 -2.57
CA PRO A 30 4.07 -19.96 -2.29
C PRO A 30 3.61 -20.13 -0.83
N ILE A 31 2.55 -20.90 -0.62
CA ILE A 31 2.01 -21.20 0.72
C ILE A 31 2.81 -22.35 1.37
N ILE A 32 3.09 -22.22 2.66
CA ILE A 32 3.81 -23.26 3.43
C ILE A 32 3.05 -24.60 3.35
N GLY A 33 3.77 -25.66 2.91
CA GLY A 33 3.22 -27.01 2.80
C GLY A 33 2.40 -27.27 1.53
N ALA A 34 2.16 -26.28 0.67
CA ALA A 34 1.56 -26.48 -0.64
C ALA A 34 2.58 -26.98 -1.68
N THR A 35 2.09 -27.68 -2.69
CA THR A 35 2.89 -28.15 -3.82
C THR A 35 2.42 -27.46 -5.08
N TYR A 36 3.34 -26.99 -5.90
CA TYR A 36 3.06 -26.26 -7.12
C TYR A 36 3.73 -26.92 -8.33
N PRO A 37 3.17 -26.74 -9.54
CA PRO A 37 3.85 -27.12 -10.78
C PRO A 37 5.17 -26.36 -10.92
N PRO A 38 6.22 -26.98 -11.54
CA PRO A 38 7.51 -26.33 -11.73
C PRO A 38 7.43 -24.99 -12.47
N GLU A 39 6.56 -24.87 -13.46
CA GLU A 39 6.32 -23.66 -14.23
C GLU A 39 5.73 -22.51 -13.38
N PHE A 40 4.86 -22.83 -12.41
CA PHE A 40 4.34 -21.85 -11.47
C PHE A 40 5.46 -21.27 -10.60
N ILE A 41 6.31 -22.13 -10.05
CA ILE A 41 7.45 -21.72 -9.20
C ILE A 41 8.53 -21.01 -9.99
N ALA A 42 8.72 -21.35 -11.27
CA ALA A 42 9.71 -20.71 -12.14
C ALA A 42 9.35 -19.25 -12.47
N ASN A 43 8.07 -18.87 -12.36
CA ASN A 43 7.63 -17.49 -12.60
C ASN A 43 7.81 -16.63 -11.33
N PRO A 44 8.75 -15.66 -11.33
CA PRO A 44 8.99 -14.82 -10.13
C PRO A 44 7.77 -13.97 -9.74
N LYS A 45 6.85 -13.67 -10.67
CA LYS A 45 5.62 -12.91 -10.36
C LYS A 45 4.59 -13.73 -9.57
N ASN A 46 4.76 -15.05 -9.50
CA ASN A 46 3.98 -15.92 -8.63
C ASN A 46 4.52 -16.00 -7.19
N HIS A 47 5.68 -15.38 -6.93
CA HIS A 47 6.23 -15.26 -5.59
C HIS A 47 5.77 -13.94 -4.99
N ARG A 48 4.75 -14.01 -4.11
CA ARG A 48 4.07 -12.82 -3.56
C ARG A 48 4.28 -12.75 -2.05
N THR A 49 5.02 -11.75 -1.60
CA THR A 49 5.11 -11.40 -0.17
C THR A 49 3.85 -10.65 0.27
N ARG A 50 3.63 -10.51 1.60
CA ARG A 50 2.43 -9.87 2.16
C ARG A 50 2.28 -8.43 1.66
N SER A 51 1.02 -8.02 1.49
CA SER A 51 0.67 -6.75 0.83
C SER A 51 1.19 -5.52 1.56
N SER A 52 1.96 -4.70 0.87
CA SER A 52 2.44 -3.39 1.31
C SER A 52 2.82 -2.56 0.10
N ILE A 53 2.77 -1.24 0.24
CA ILE A 53 3.20 -0.30 -0.80
C ILE A 53 4.12 0.78 -0.24
N TYR A 54 4.94 1.33 -1.12
CA TYR A 54 5.82 2.45 -0.83
C TYR A 54 5.58 3.57 -1.84
N ILE A 55 5.34 4.77 -1.35
CA ILE A 55 5.10 5.97 -2.14
C ILE A 55 6.27 6.93 -1.92
N ALA A 56 6.84 7.44 -3.00
CA ALA A 56 7.89 8.43 -2.97
C ALA A 56 7.51 9.65 -3.82
N THR A 57 7.57 10.83 -3.21
CA THR A 57 7.47 12.12 -3.89
C THR A 57 8.81 12.86 -3.78
N GLU A 58 8.89 14.10 -4.28
CA GLU A 58 10.07 14.94 -4.06
C GLU A 58 10.20 15.39 -2.59
N GLN A 59 9.11 15.34 -1.81
CA GLN A 59 9.09 15.89 -0.44
C GLN A 59 8.99 14.80 0.63
N VAL A 60 8.40 13.64 0.35
CA VAL A 60 8.09 12.65 1.38
C VAL A 60 8.08 11.23 0.84
N HIS A 61 8.47 10.29 1.71
CA HIS A 61 8.43 8.85 1.48
C HIS A 61 7.50 8.19 2.49
N VAL A 62 6.43 7.57 2.00
CA VAL A 62 5.38 6.96 2.84
C VAL A 62 5.37 5.46 2.63
N LEU A 63 5.43 4.71 3.73
CA LEU A 63 5.23 3.27 3.76
C LEU A 63 3.81 2.97 4.23
N VAL A 64 3.07 2.14 3.50
CA VAL A 64 1.75 1.67 3.92
C VAL A 64 1.83 0.20 4.26
N ASP A 65 1.57 -0.11 5.51
CA ASP A 65 1.72 -1.40 6.18
C ASP A 65 3.17 -1.90 6.30
N THR A 66 3.44 -2.55 7.42
CA THR A 66 4.74 -3.08 7.81
C THR A 66 4.64 -4.59 7.98
N THR A 67 4.69 -5.29 6.86
CA THR A 67 4.49 -6.74 6.81
C THR A 67 5.63 -7.52 7.50
N PRO A 68 5.44 -8.80 7.86
CA PRO A 68 6.55 -9.66 8.30
C PRO A 68 7.71 -9.74 7.29
N ASP A 69 7.44 -9.43 6.02
CA ASP A 69 8.42 -9.47 4.93
C ASP A 69 9.13 -8.11 4.72
N LEU A 70 8.82 -7.08 5.52
CA LEU A 70 9.28 -5.70 5.30
C LEU A 70 10.80 -5.61 5.07
N ARG A 71 11.60 -6.32 5.87
CA ARG A 71 13.05 -6.31 5.70
C ARG A 71 13.46 -6.81 4.31
N THR A 72 12.88 -7.91 3.86
CA THR A 72 13.16 -8.48 2.53
C THR A 72 12.68 -7.55 1.43
N GLN A 73 11.48 -7.00 1.56
CA GLN A 73 10.88 -6.05 0.64
C GLN A 73 11.74 -4.79 0.50
N ALA A 74 12.15 -4.19 1.62
CA ALA A 74 12.97 -2.97 1.62
C ALA A 74 14.36 -3.20 1.00
N LEU A 75 15.00 -4.34 1.27
CA LEU A 75 16.30 -4.70 0.67
C LEU A 75 16.18 -4.94 -0.83
N ARG A 76 15.15 -5.65 -1.28
CA ARG A 76 14.90 -5.94 -2.70
C ARG A 76 14.69 -4.64 -3.49
N GLU A 77 13.91 -3.71 -2.96
CA GLU A 77 13.57 -2.46 -3.64
C GLU A 77 14.56 -1.31 -3.37
N GLY A 78 15.59 -1.55 -2.53
CA GLY A 78 16.60 -0.55 -2.21
C GLY A 78 16.08 0.64 -1.40
N ILE A 79 15.03 0.42 -0.56
CA ILE A 79 14.42 1.48 0.24
C ILE A 79 15.38 1.88 1.37
N GLN A 80 15.74 3.15 1.41
CA GLN A 80 16.65 3.73 2.42
C GLN A 80 15.99 4.77 3.32
N HIS A 81 14.88 5.35 2.87
CA HIS A 81 14.18 6.42 3.58
C HIS A 81 12.71 6.13 3.72
N VAL A 82 12.17 6.39 4.91
CA VAL A 82 10.74 6.41 5.24
C VAL A 82 10.52 7.60 6.16
N ASP A 83 9.61 8.48 5.80
CA ASP A 83 9.28 9.68 6.58
C ASP A 83 8.01 9.48 7.40
N ALA A 84 7.12 8.59 6.96
CA ALA A 84 5.91 8.25 7.67
C ALA A 84 5.43 6.83 7.35
N ILE A 85 4.76 6.22 8.32
CA ILE A 85 4.13 4.89 8.19
C ILE A 85 2.63 5.05 8.37
N LEU A 86 1.83 4.51 7.44
CA LEU A 86 0.39 4.37 7.55
C LEU A 86 0.06 2.90 7.77
N ILE A 87 -0.80 2.60 8.74
CA ILE A 87 -1.28 1.23 8.99
C ILE A 87 -2.77 1.16 8.67
N THR A 88 -3.13 0.24 7.78
CA THR A 88 -4.51 0.01 7.36
C THR A 88 -5.33 -0.64 8.46
N HIS A 89 -4.80 -1.68 9.10
CA HIS A 89 -5.44 -2.40 10.20
C HIS A 89 -4.42 -3.29 10.96
N ALA A 90 -4.85 -3.95 12.03
CA ALA A 90 -3.95 -4.63 12.97
C ALA A 90 -3.79 -6.14 12.74
N HIS A 91 -4.10 -6.68 11.55
CA HIS A 91 -3.75 -8.07 11.26
C HIS A 91 -2.22 -8.26 11.18
N ALA A 92 -1.77 -9.46 11.49
CA ALA A 92 -0.34 -9.78 11.63
C ALA A 92 0.45 -9.52 10.34
N ASP A 93 -0.13 -9.83 9.22
CA ASP A 93 0.47 -9.63 7.88
C ASP A 93 0.67 -8.16 7.50
N HIS A 94 0.05 -7.21 8.21
CA HIS A 94 0.20 -5.77 8.01
C HIS A 94 1.08 -5.08 9.05
N VAL A 95 1.33 -5.71 10.20
CA VAL A 95 1.98 -5.00 11.31
C VAL A 95 3.22 -5.67 11.88
N MET A 96 3.46 -6.98 11.63
CA MET A 96 4.51 -7.71 12.37
C MET A 96 5.95 -7.38 11.94
N GLY A 97 6.18 -6.61 10.91
CA GLY A 97 7.48 -6.05 10.53
C GLY A 97 7.78 -4.65 11.08
N LEU A 98 6.90 -4.10 11.93
CA LEU A 98 7.04 -2.71 12.40
C LEU A 98 8.38 -2.45 13.13
N ASP A 99 8.94 -3.44 13.81
CA ASP A 99 10.24 -3.29 14.49
C ASP A 99 11.41 -3.07 13.52
N ASP A 100 11.35 -3.58 12.29
CA ASP A 100 12.37 -3.33 11.28
C ASP A 100 12.49 -1.84 10.91
N CYS A 101 11.43 -1.06 11.14
CA CYS A 101 11.43 0.40 10.92
C CYS A 101 12.39 1.14 11.86
N ARG A 102 12.90 0.51 12.93
CA ARG A 102 13.98 1.05 13.77
C ARG A 102 15.21 1.44 12.94
N ARG A 103 15.43 0.76 11.81
CA ARG A 103 16.56 1.09 10.93
C ARG A 103 16.36 2.44 10.25
N PHE A 104 15.14 2.74 9.81
CA PHE A 104 14.82 4.05 9.23
C PHE A 104 14.93 5.17 10.26
N CYS A 105 14.50 4.95 11.52
CA CYS A 105 14.76 5.89 12.61
C CYS A 105 16.26 6.17 12.78
N SER A 106 17.11 5.11 12.74
CA SER A 106 18.55 5.24 12.89
C SER A 106 19.20 6.03 11.75
N ILE A 107 18.80 5.76 10.50
CA ILE A 107 19.29 6.46 9.30
C ILE A 107 18.90 7.95 9.37
N ASN A 108 17.69 8.25 9.83
CA ASN A 108 17.15 9.62 9.97
C ASN A 108 17.65 10.34 11.24
N GLY A 109 18.80 9.96 11.78
CA GLY A 109 19.42 10.64 12.93
C GLY A 109 18.71 10.31 14.26
N HIS A 110 18.15 9.11 14.41
CA HIS A 110 17.40 8.64 15.57
C HIS A 110 16.12 9.47 15.89
N LYS A 111 15.51 10.06 14.87
CA LYS A 111 14.22 10.74 15.00
C LYS A 111 13.10 9.74 15.22
N ALA A 112 12.03 10.19 15.88
CA ALA A 112 10.81 9.42 15.94
C ALA A 112 10.20 9.29 14.56
N MET A 113 9.54 8.15 14.32
CA MET A 113 8.87 7.81 13.05
C MET A 113 7.37 8.13 13.18
N PRO A 114 6.84 9.09 12.43
CA PRO A 114 5.40 9.34 12.37
C PRO A 114 4.66 8.06 11.97
N LEU A 115 3.75 7.60 12.84
CA LEU A 115 2.98 6.37 12.70
C LEU A 115 1.49 6.68 12.75
N TYR A 116 0.83 6.54 11.62
CA TYR A 116 -0.58 6.88 11.43
C TYR A 116 -1.45 5.63 11.45
N ALA A 117 -2.47 5.60 12.28
CA ALA A 117 -3.47 4.54 12.33
C ALA A 117 -4.76 5.04 12.97
N ASP A 118 -5.88 4.32 12.76
CA ASP A 118 -7.07 4.58 13.54
C ASP A 118 -6.88 4.19 15.01
N LYS A 119 -7.79 4.62 15.88
CA LYS A 119 -7.71 4.39 17.33
C LYS A 119 -7.64 2.90 17.68
N LYS A 120 -8.41 2.05 16.98
CA LYS A 120 -8.47 0.60 17.23
C LYS A 120 -7.13 -0.05 16.90
N THR A 121 -6.59 0.25 15.73
CA THR A 121 -5.31 -0.23 15.25
C THR A 121 -4.16 0.28 16.11
N MET A 122 -4.13 1.58 16.44
CA MET A 122 -3.12 2.17 17.30
C MET A 122 -3.07 1.50 18.69
N ASN A 123 -4.23 1.20 19.27
CA ASN A 123 -4.30 0.48 20.56
C ASN A 123 -3.79 -0.96 20.44
N ALA A 124 -3.99 -1.63 19.31
CA ALA A 124 -3.42 -2.96 19.07
C ALA A 124 -1.89 -2.89 18.94
N LEU A 125 -1.36 -1.93 18.18
CA LEU A 125 0.08 -1.70 18.03
C LEU A 125 0.77 -1.43 19.38
N LYS A 126 0.17 -0.59 20.24
CA LYS A 126 0.68 -0.32 21.59
C LYS A 126 0.78 -1.58 22.46
N ARG A 127 -0.14 -2.53 22.30
CA ARG A 127 -0.08 -3.80 23.04
C ARG A 127 0.99 -4.74 22.50
N VAL A 128 1.12 -4.85 21.17
CA VAL A 128 2.10 -5.73 20.52
C VAL A 128 3.52 -5.21 20.70
N TYR A 129 3.72 -3.90 20.56
CA TYR A 129 5.03 -3.24 20.61
C TYR A 129 5.18 -2.35 21.85
N GLN A 130 4.68 -2.81 22.99
CA GLN A 130 4.69 -2.04 24.25
C GLN A 130 6.07 -1.44 24.55
N TYR A 131 7.17 -2.17 24.32
CA TYR A 131 8.54 -1.70 24.55
C TYR A 131 8.91 -0.46 23.72
N ALA A 132 8.26 -0.23 22.56
CA ALA A 132 8.52 0.91 21.69
C ALA A 132 7.67 2.14 22.03
N PHE A 133 6.50 1.93 22.66
CA PHE A 133 5.58 3.00 23.01
C PHE A 133 5.69 3.46 24.46
N ASP A 134 6.06 2.55 25.38
CA ASP A 134 6.09 2.82 26.81
C ASP A 134 7.53 3.05 27.29
N GLY A 135 7.70 4.06 28.15
CA GLY A 135 8.97 4.37 28.78
C GLY A 135 9.93 5.26 27.99
N PRO A 136 11.13 5.50 28.51
CA PRO A 136 12.12 6.33 27.86
C PRO A 136 12.67 5.64 26.62
N TYR A 137 12.82 6.40 25.53
CA TYR A 137 13.43 5.91 24.30
C TYR A 137 14.83 5.33 24.55
N GLN A 138 15.05 4.12 24.08
CA GLN A 138 16.37 3.48 24.08
C GLN A 138 16.94 3.50 22.67
N ARG A 139 18.19 3.99 22.55
CA ARG A 139 18.87 4.09 21.25
C ARG A 139 18.97 2.70 20.60
N GLY A 140 18.54 2.61 19.34
CA GLY A 140 18.56 1.35 18.58
C GLY A 140 17.22 0.59 18.56
N TYR A 141 16.23 1.05 19.33
CA TYR A 141 14.86 0.54 19.21
C TYR A 141 14.05 1.37 18.23
N PHE A 142 12.92 0.81 17.80
CA PHE A 142 11.90 1.55 17.06
C PHE A 142 11.32 2.66 17.95
N LYS A 143 11.19 3.85 17.40
CA LYS A 143 10.63 5.00 18.10
C LYS A 143 9.41 5.53 17.33
N PRO A 144 8.20 5.05 17.62
CA PRO A 144 7.00 5.58 16.99
C PRO A 144 6.65 6.98 17.51
N GLU A 145 6.08 7.80 16.62
CA GLU A 145 5.37 9.02 16.95
C GLU A 145 3.90 8.83 16.53
N PRO A 146 3.00 8.47 17.48
CA PRO A 146 1.63 8.10 17.15
C PRO A 146 0.78 9.26 16.67
N HIS A 147 0.12 9.13 15.52
CA HIS A 147 -0.86 10.04 14.97
C HIS A 147 -2.18 9.29 14.73
N LEU A 148 -3.28 9.78 15.28
CA LEU A 148 -4.60 9.18 15.06
C LEU A 148 -5.21 9.69 13.76
N ILE A 149 -5.65 8.75 12.92
CA ILE A 149 -6.40 9.07 11.70
C ILE A 149 -7.87 9.24 12.06
N GLU A 150 -8.36 10.47 11.99
CA GLU A 150 -9.77 10.83 12.26
C GLU A 150 -10.49 11.39 11.03
N GLY A 151 -9.74 11.80 10.00
CA GLY A 151 -10.25 12.37 8.76
C GLY A 151 -9.13 12.60 7.77
N THR A 152 -9.34 13.44 6.76
CA THR A 152 -8.32 13.82 5.78
C THR A 152 -7.15 14.56 6.45
N PHE A 153 -5.92 14.22 6.10
CA PHE A 153 -4.69 14.82 6.63
C PHE A 153 -3.64 14.95 5.53
N ASN A 154 -2.54 15.65 5.83
CA ASN A 154 -1.44 15.84 4.89
C ASN A 154 -0.13 15.27 5.45
N ILE A 155 0.69 14.71 4.56
CA ILE A 155 2.09 14.34 4.83
C ILE A 155 2.91 14.90 3.67
N GLY A 156 3.77 15.88 3.94
CA GLY A 156 4.48 16.60 2.89
C GLY A 156 3.49 17.22 1.88
N ASP A 157 3.70 16.91 0.61
CA ASP A 157 2.87 17.34 -0.52
C ASP A 157 1.68 16.39 -0.83
N LEU A 158 1.50 15.35 -0.03
CA LEU A 158 0.40 14.40 -0.16
C LEU A 158 -0.79 14.82 0.71
N ARG A 159 -1.97 14.92 0.11
CA ARG A 159 -3.26 14.95 0.79
C ARG A 159 -3.84 13.54 0.82
N ILE A 160 -4.14 13.02 2.00
CA ILE A 160 -4.55 11.64 2.21
C ILE A 160 -5.93 11.59 2.83
N THR A 161 -6.88 10.99 2.12
CA THR A 161 -8.26 10.81 2.60
C THR A 161 -8.49 9.34 2.96
N PRO A 162 -8.75 9.02 4.24
CA PRO A 162 -9.03 7.67 4.70
C PRO A 162 -10.49 7.28 4.46
N PHE A 163 -10.72 6.00 4.15
CA PHE A 163 -12.04 5.39 4.07
C PHE A 163 -12.09 4.11 4.91
N LYS A 164 -13.16 3.96 5.69
CA LYS A 164 -13.41 2.68 6.38
C LYS A 164 -13.92 1.66 5.39
N LEU A 165 -13.20 0.55 5.29
CA LEU A 165 -13.52 -0.58 4.42
C LEU A 165 -14.04 -1.77 5.24
N PRO A 166 -15.07 -2.48 4.76
CA PRO A 166 -15.57 -3.68 5.44
C PRO A 166 -14.57 -4.84 5.28
N HIS A 167 -14.04 -5.33 6.39
CA HIS A 167 -13.09 -6.43 6.45
C HIS A 167 -13.36 -7.27 7.72
N GLY A 168 -14.28 -8.21 7.62
CA GLY A 168 -14.75 -9.02 8.75
C GLY A 168 -15.15 -8.13 9.93
N ASN A 169 -14.81 -8.57 11.15
CA ASN A 169 -15.06 -7.82 12.38
C ASN A 169 -13.99 -6.76 12.68
N MET A 170 -12.86 -6.81 11.98
CA MET A 170 -11.75 -5.86 12.18
C MET A 170 -12.05 -4.53 11.50
N GLY A 171 -12.49 -4.57 10.24
CA GLY A 171 -12.45 -3.44 9.35
C GLY A 171 -11.02 -3.09 8.95
N SER A 172 -10.85 -2.34 7.89
CA SER A 172 -9.57 -1.79 7.47
C SER A 172 -9.72 -0.33 7.06
N LEU A 173 -8.61 0.37 6.83
CA LEU A 173 -8.59 1.68 6.18
C LEU A 173 -8.09 1.54 4.76
N GLY A 174 -8.85 2.10 3.82
CA GLY A 174 -8.35 2.43 2.50
C GLY A 174 -7.93 3.90 2.45
N PHE A 175 -7.09 4.27 1.50
CA PHE A 175 -6.57 5.62 1.36
C PHE A 175 -6.69 6.12 -0.08
N LEU A 176 -7.14 7.37 -0.24
CA LEU A 176 -6.97 8.12 -1.48
C LEU A 176 -5.82 9.10 -1.30
N PHE A 177 -4.81 8.99 -2.14
CA PHE A 177 -3.67 9.89 -2.19
C PHE A 177 -3.84 10.88 -3.32
N GLU A 178 -3.82 12.16 -2.95
CA GLU A 178 -3.88 13.29 -3.88
C GLU A 178 -2.58 14.10 -3.78
N GLN A 179 -2.11 14.60 -4.92
CA GLN A 179 -0.94 15.46 -5.00
C GLN A 179 -1.19 16.53 -6.07
N SER A 180 -0.97 17.80 -5.75
CA SER A 180 -1.18 18.93 -6.66
C SER A 180 -2.59 18.96 -7.30
N GLY A 181 -3.62 18.59 -6.53
CA GLY A 181 -5.01 18.55 -6.97
C GLY A 181 -5.39 17.37 -7.86
N LYS A 182 -4.47 16.45 -8.15
CA LYS A 182 -4.74 15.22 -8.91
C LYS A 182 -4.92 14.03 -7.97
N LYS A 183 -5.87 13.15 -8.26
CA LYS A 183 -6.07 11.87 -7.58
C LYS A 183 -5.04 10.87 -8.13
N ARG A 184 -3.94 10.68 -7.41
CA ARG A 184 -2.84 9.83 -7.86
C ARG A 184 -3.15 8.35 -7.69
N LEU A 185 -3.51 7.95 -6.47
CA LEU A 185 -3.68 6.57 -6.08
C LEU A 185 -4.85 6.40 -5.13
N ALA A 186 -5.76 5.47 -5.43
CA ALA A 186 -6.66 4.88 -4.45
C ALA A 186 -6.15 3.49 -4.05
N TYR A 187 -5.88 3.27 -2.76
CA TYR A 187 -5.41 2.01 -2.20
C TYR A 187 -6.51 1.41 -1.33
N TYR A 188 -7.21 0.41 -1.85
CA TYR A 188 -8.35 -0.27 -1.21
C TYR A 188 -8.05 -1.76 -1.09
N ASN A 189 -7.12 -2.07 -0.20
CA ASN A 189 -6.71 -3.43 0.13
C ASN A 189 -7.50 -3.96 1.33
N ASP A 190 -7.55 -5.28 1.48
CA ASP A 190 -8.23 -5.97 2.59
C ASP A 190 -9.66 -5.48 2.80
N CYS A 191 -10.50 -5.74 1.81
CA CYS A 191 -11.91 -5.38 1.90
C CYS A 191 -12.85 -6.32 1.15
N LYS A 192 -14.04 -6.52 1.74
CA LYS A 192 -15.11 -7.29 1.10
C LYS A 192 -15.85 -6.49 0.03
N ASN A 193 -15.81 -5.18 0.11
CA ASN A 193 -16.47 -4.26 -0.82
C ASN A 193 -15.89 -2.86 -0.67
N VAL A 194 -15.97 -2.06 -1.75
CA VAL A 194 -15.61 -0.64 -1.71
C VAL A 194 -16.88 0.18 -1.47
N PRO A 195 -17.00 0.89 -0.34
CA PRO A 195 -18.17 1.73 -0.05
C PRO A 195 -18.38 2.82 -1.10
N THR A 196 -19.63 3.22 -1.33
CA THR A 196 -19.99 4.21 -2.36
C THR A 196 -19.19 5.51 -2.23
N ALA A 197 -19.03 6.04 -1.02
CA ALA A 197 -18.24 7.25 -0.80
C ALA A 197 -16.75 7.09 -1.22
N ALA A 198 -16.16 5.90 -1.03
CA ALA A 198 -14.78 5.62 -1.46
C ALA A 198 -14.69 5.46 -2.99
N VAL A 199 -15.70 4.86 -3.62
CA VAL A 199 -15.82 4.77 -5.09
C VAL A 199 -15.92 6.17 -5.71
N GLU A 200 -16.83 7.01 -5.21
CA GLU A 200 -17.06 8.38 -5.72
C GLU A 200 -15.81 9.25 -5.54
N ALA A 201 -15.14 9.13 -4.38
CA ALA A 201 -13.91 9.88 -4.13
C ALA A 201 -12.78 9.46 -5.08
N ALA A 202 -12.65 8.17 -5.38
CA ALA A 202 -11.60 7.63 -6.25
C ALA A 202 -11.94 7.69 -7.74
N HIS A 203 -13.17 8.03 -8.12
CA HIS A 203 -13.57 8.09 -9.53
C HIS A 203 -12.63 8.98 -10.35
N GLY A 204 -12.11 8.43 -11.44
CA GLY A 204 -11.13 9.09 -12.31
C GLY A 204 -9.74 9.25 -11.69
N ALA A 205 -9.36 8.42 -10.72
CA ALA A 205 -7.99 8.37 -10.22
C ALA A 205 -7.04 7.81 -11.30
N GLN A 206 -5.77 8.23 -11.27
CA GLN A 206 -4.77 7.70 -12.21
C GLN A 206 -4.52 6.20 -12.00
N LEU A 207 -4.59 5.74 -10.75
CA LEU A 207 -4.38 4.35 -10.39
C LEU A 207 -5.28 3.95 -9.23
N VAL A 208 -5.84 2.74 -9.28
CA VAL A 208 -6.46 2.09 -8.12
C VAL A 208 -5.84 0.73 -7.87
N LEU A 209 -5.48 0.44 -6.62
CA LEU A 209 -5.14 -0.89 -6.13
C LEU A 209 -6.35 -1.46 -5.39
N LEU A 210 -6.81 -2.65 -5.79
CA LEU A 210 -7.99 -3.33 -5.23
C LEU A 210 -7.64 -4.71 -4.71
N ASP A 211 -8.19 -5.06 -3.55
CA ASP A 211 -8.27 -6.45 -3.08
C ASP A 211 -8.94 -7.34 -4.14
N ALA A 212 -8.34 -8.47 -4.46
CA ALA A 212 -8.92 -9.49 -5.35
C ALA A 212 -8.45 -10.89 -4.93
N LEU A 213 -8.69 -11.25 -3.67
CA LEU A 213 -8.08 -12.38 -2.98
C LEU A 213 -8.02 -13.66 -3.83
N ARG A 214 -9.17 -14.10 -4.34
CA ARG A 214 -9.33 -15.35 -5.09
C ARG A 214 -10.65 -15.36 -5.88
N PRO A 215 -10.81 -16.27 -6.87
CA PRO A 215 -12.07 -16.40 -7.61
C PRO A 215 -13.28 -16.78 -6.74
N GLN A 216 -13.07 -17.60 -5.69
CA GLN A 216 -14.15 -18.09 -4.83
C GLN A 216 -14.51 -17.09 -3.74
N GLN A 217 -15.79 -17.12 -3.32
CA GLN A 217 -16.31 -16.24 -2.26
C GLN A 217 -15.51 -16.32 -0.96
N HIS A 218 -15.33 -15.16 -0.34
CA HIS A 218 -14.68 -15.02 0.96
C HIS A 218 -15.47 -14.01 1.83
N PRO A 219 -15.57 -14.23 3.16
CA PRO A 219 -16.40 -13.37 4.02
C PRO A 219 -15.86 -11.96 4.22
N SER A 220 -14.54 -11.73 4.06
CA SER A 220 -13.87 -10.47 4.35
C SER A 220 -13.09 -9.86 3.19
N HIS A 221 -12.98 -10.55 2.05
CA HIS A 221 -12.27 -10.10 0.86
C HIS A 221 -13.12 -10.18 -0.40
N MET A 222 -12.75 -9.40 -1.41
CA MET A 222 -13.38 -9.47 -2.73
C MET A 222 -12.91 -10.70 -3.51
N THR A 223 -13.84 -11.24 -4.31
CA THR A 223 -13.50 -12.12 -5.43
C THR A 223 -12.97 -11.29 -6.60
N LEU A 224 -12.42 -11.96 -7.62
CA LEU A 224 -12.05 -11.31 -8.88
C LEU A 224 -13.22 -10.53 -9.49
N ASP A 225 -14.39 -11.16 -9.60
CA ASP A 225 -15.59 -10.53 -10.19
C ASP A 225 -16.05 -9.30 -9.40
N GLU A 226 -16.02 -9.38 -8.07
CA GLU A 226 -16.36 -8.25 -7.18
C GLU A 226 -15.34 -7.11 -7.33
N ALA A 227 -14.05 -7.42 -7.44
CA ALA A 227 -13.00 -6.44 -7.68
C ALA A 227 -13.16 -5.76 -9.06
N LEU A 228 -13.41 -6.54 -10.12
CA LEU A 228 -13.68 -6.01 -11.46
C LEU A 228 -14.95 -5.15 -11.52
N ALA A 229 -16.00 -5.52 -10.75
CA ALA A 229 -17.19 -4.68 -10.64
C ALA A 229 -16.91 -3.33 -9.96
N ASN A 230 -16.07 -3.31 -8.92
CA ASN A 230 -15.63 -2.07 -8.28
C ASN A 230 -14.68 -1.26 -9.16
N ALA A 231 -13.77 -1.91 -9.91
CA ALA A 231 -12.90 -1.25 -10.88
C ALA A 231 -13.71 -0.45 -11.92
N ARG A 232 -14.76 -1.06 -12.49
CA ARG A 232 -15.67 -0.36 -13.43
C ARG A 232 -16.39 0.83 -12.79
N ARG A 233 -16.76 0.77 -11.51
CA ARG A 233 -17.42 1.87 -10.79
C ARG A 233 -16.47 3.03 -10.48
N ILE A 234 -15.21 2.71 -10.16
CA ILE A 234 -14.16 3.69 -9.87
C ILE A 234 -13.68 4.39 -11.15
N ASP A 235 -13.64 3.65 -12.26
CA ASP A 235 -13.24 4.17 -13.58
C ASP A 235 -11.90 4.92 -13.53
N ALA A 236 -10.89 4.28 -12.92
CA ALA A 236 -9.53 4.79 -12.87
C ALA A 236 -8.80 4.54 -14.21
N ASP A 237 -7.75 5.33 -14.52
CA ASP A 237 -6.95 5.12 -15.74
C ASP A 237 -6.33 3.71 -15.77
N LYS A 238 -5.93 3.20 -14.59
CA LYS A 238 -5.43 1.84 -14.40
C LYS A 238 -5.95 1.22 -13.12
N THR A 239 -6.23 -0.08 -13.17
CA THR A 239 -6.57 -0.90 -12.00
C THR A 239 -5.51 -1.96 -11.79
N VAL A 240 -5.04 -2.13 -10.56
CA VAL A 240 -4.12 -3.20 -10.17
C VAL A 240 -4.76 -4.02 -9.06
N LEU A 241 -4.90 -5.31 -9.29
CA LEU A 241 -5.48 -6.27 -8.36
C LEU A 241 -4.38 -6.82 -7.45
N THR A 242 -4.57 -6.74 -6.14
CA THR A 242 -3.58 -7.11 -5.13
C THR A 242 -4.16 -8.04 -4.06
N HIS A 243 -3.38 -8.41 -3.06
CA HIS A 243 -3.72 -9.36 -2.00
C HIS A 243 -4.04 -10.77 -2.55
N LEU A 244 -3.31 -11.17 -3.59
CA LEU A 244 -3.57 -12.35 -4.40
C LEU A 244 -3.13 -13.64 -3.72
N THR A 245 -3.96 -14.69 -3.85
CA THR A 245 -3.59 -16.05 -3.46
C THR A 245 -2.87 -16.79 -4.59
N ASP A 246 -2.51 -18.03 -4.33
CA ASP A 246 -1.93 -18.99 -5.27
C ASP A 246 -2.93 -19.58 -6.28
N PHE A 247 -4.20 -19.19 -6.22
CA PHE A 247 -5.20 -19.53 -7.24
C PHE A 247 -4.90 -18.86 -8.59
N TYR A 248 -4.10 -17.77 -8.58
CA TYR A 248 -3.72 -17.04 -9.78
C TYR A 248 -2.31 -17.39 -10.23
N ASP A 249 -2.17 -17.94 -11.41
CA ASP A 249 -0.92 -17.91 -12.16
C ASP A 249 -0.81 -16.57 -12.89
N HIS A 250 0.24 -15.78 -12.62
CA HIS A 250 0.29 -14.38 -13.00
C HIS A 250 0.09 -14.18 -14.52
N ASP A 251 0.95 -14.79 -15.32
CA ASP A 251 0.96 -14.51 -16.75
C ASP A 251 -0.22 -15.16 -17.49
N ARG A 252 -0.65 -16.36 -17.04
CA ARG A 252 -1.80 -17.05 -17.62
C ARG A 252 -3.10 -16.28 -17.36
N ASP A 253 -3.34 -15.90 -16.11
CA ASP A 253 -4.65 -15.35 -15.71
C ASP A 253 -4.71 -13.85 -15.95
N GLU A 254 -3.56 -13.12 -15.98
CA GLU A 254 -3.52 -11.71 -16.37
C GLU A 254 -3.96 -11.52 -17.85
N ALA A 255 -3.67 -12.48 -18.72
CA ALA A 255 -4.08 -12.43 -20.12
C ALA A 255 -5.61 -12.39 -20.33
N GLU A 256 -6.38 -12.86 -19.35
CA GLU A 256 -7.85 -12.87 -19.36
C GLU A 256 -8.50 -11.62 -18.76
N LEU A 257 -7.68 -10.71 -18.17
CA LEU A 257 -8.18 -9.49 -17.54
C LEU A 257 -8.64 -8.45 -18.58
N PRO A 258 -9.61 -7.59 -18.21
CA PRO A 258 -10.00 -6.46 -19.06
C PRO A 258 -8.83 -5.51 -19.32
N LEU A 259 -8.95 -4.71 -20.40
CA LEU A 259 -7.98 -3.66 -20.70
C LEU A 259 -7.76 -2.72 -19.50
N ASN A 260 -6.51 -2.33 -19.26
CA ASN A 260 -6.08 -1.48 -18.14
C ASN A 260 -6.28 -2.08 -16.74
N VAL A 261 -6.52 -3.40 -16.65
CA VAL A 261 -6.53 -4.16 -15.41
C VAL A 261 -5.36 -5.11 -15.38
N TYR A 262 -4.61 -5.14 -14.28
CA TYR A 262 -3.39 -5.92 -14.12
C TYR A 262 -3.39 -6.64 -12.77
N PHE A 263 -2.70 -7.78 -12.67
CA PHE A 263 -2.33 -8.32 -11.37
C PHE A 263 -1.09 -7.63 -10.82
N ALA A 264 -1.09 -7.36 -9.51
CA ALA A 264 0.10 -6.93 -8.81
C ALA A 264 1.15 -8.05 -8.77
N TYR A 265 2.41 -7.65 -8.80
CA TYR A 265 3.54 -8.50 -8.44
C TYR A 265 4.53 -7.70 -7.58
N ASP A 266 5.33 -8.40 -6.83
CA ASP A 266 6.32 -7.81 -5.94
C ASP A 266 7.38 -7.03 -6.72
N GLY A 267 7.56 -5.76 -6.41
CA GLY A 267 8.46 -4.85 -7.11
C GLY A 267 7.85 -4.11 -8.29
N MET A 268 6.54 -4.27 -8.57
CA MET A 268 5.84 -3.51 -9.63
C MET A 268 5.86 -2.01 -9.30
N ARG A 269 6.16 -1.17 -10.32
CA ARG A 269 6.35 0.28 -10.13
C ARG A 269 5.51 1.10 -11.09
N PHE A 270 5.07 2.26 -10.60
CA PHE A 270 4.38 3.29 -11.39
C PHE A 270 4.96 4.66 -11.07
N THR A 271 5.15 5.48 -12.11
CA THR A 271 5.37 6.92 -11.98
C THR A 271 4.12 7.62 -12.50
N LEU A 272 3.45 8.39 -11.65
CA LEU A 272 2.21 9.11 -11.95
C LEU A 272 2.51 10.62 -12.05
N GLU A 273 2.00 11.27 -13.11
CA GLU A 273 2.31 12.68 -13.44
C GLU A 273 1.06 13.58 -13.37
#